data_9c13df95ff486ae6c930ddcb221baf0d
#
_entry.id   9c13df95ff486ae6c930ddcb221baf0d
#
_cell.length_a   1.000
_cell.length_b   1.000
_cell.length_c   1.000
_cell.angle_alpha   90.00
_cell.angle_beta   90.00
_cell.angle_gamma   90.00
#
_symmetry.space_group_name_H-M   'P 1'
#
loop_
_entity.id
_entity.type
_entity.pdbx_description
1 polymer ?
#
loop_
_entity_poly.entity_id
_entity_poly.type
_entity_poly.pdbx_seq_one_letter_code
_entity_poly.pdbx_strand_id
1 'polypeptide(L)'
;MTKDYGTNALLSYNKYLRVADLIDLQDCLSDPQQHDELLFITIHQAYELWFKQILHEIDAASGLLNEDRLAAAARTLRRVVEIEKLLVNQIHILETMAPISFLGFRDQLNPASGFQSMQFREIEFASGLKQQDLLDEFREDEFARGRLQKRFEAPSLGDSFYAALRKRGFDAPDSDDSSKEQERRKHYGKRTQAVLEILTHFEERFEEFQLAEALLEHDEYFSLWRSHHIKMVERMVGTKRGTGGSEGVGYLQTTLDKKFFPELWEARTHLDTKHGEAGCPFVKEAVKPEPPPAEPAPASKPLPKAAKKDKGAPGKERRRAPRAKVNIRARWEGDLGQRTADVTSLSKTGCFVLSGGKVRTKELIRLELLLPDDEPILLWAEVVEEADEIGFALQFTSAEEAEMARLEQFLQKCLSENS
;
A
#
# COMPACT_ATOMS: atom_id res chain seq x y z
N MET A 1 16.80 -6.69 36.62
CA MET A 1 16.02 -7.48 37.61
C MET A 1 15.71 -8.82 36.97
N THR A 2 16.30 -9.90 37.47
CA THR A 2 15.92 -11.27 37.06
C THR A 2 14.52 -11.53 37.60
N LYS A 3 13.58 -11.79 36.65
CA LYS A 3 12.21 -12.13 37.02
C LYS A 3 12.21 -13.46 37.76
N ASP A 4 11.87 -13.45 39.05
CA ASP A 4 11.68 -14.66 39.86
C ASP A 4 10.35 -15.29 39.42
N TYR A 5 10.44 -16.37 38.64
CA TYR A 5 9.28 -17.19 38.27
C TYR A 5 8.90 -18.22 39.32
N GLY A 6 9.38 -18.05 40.57
CA GLY A 6 9.15 -18.96 41.70
C GLY A 6 9.94 -20.26 41.56
N THR A 7 10.92 -20.45 42.39
CA THR A 7 12.01 -21.43 42.34
C THR A 7 11.59 -22.91 42.32
N ASN A 8 10.30 -23.30 42.34
CA ASN A 8 9.88 -24.71 42.34
C ASN A 8 8.52 -25.00 41.63
N ALA A 9 7.92 -24.08 40.94
CA ALA A 9 6.69 -24.35 40.21
C ALA A 9 6.98 -24.55 38.72
N LEU A 10 6.52 -25.66 38.13
CA LEU A 10 6.57 -25.91 36.69
C LEU A 10 6.06 -24.68 35.95
N LEU A 11 6.80 -24.22 34.92
CA LEU A 11 6.41 -23.13 34.08
C LEU A 11 5.13 -23.54 33.35
N SER A 12 4.07 -22.73 33.45
CA SER A 12 2.81 -22.92 32.71
C SER A 12 2.59 -21.76 31.73
N TYR A 13 1.73 -21.97 30.74
CA TYR A 13 1.33 -20.96 29.76
C TYR A 13 0.91 -19.64 30.44
N ASN A 14 -0.01 -19.71 31.39
CA ASN A 14 -0.53 -18.54 32.09
C ASN A 14 0.53 -17.80 32.91
N LYS A 15 1.47 -18.54 33.52
CA LYS A 15 2.59 -17.93 34.28
C LYS A 15 3.60 -17.25 33.32
N TYR A 16 3.96 -17.95 32.25
CA TYR A 16 4.92 -17.41 31.29
C TYR A 16 4.43 -16.10 30.65
N LEU A 17 3.19 -16.09 30.18
CA LEU A 17 2.57 -14.93 29.54
C LEU A 17 2.00 -13.91 30.55
N ARG A 18 1.97 -14.26 31.85
CA ARG A 18 1.34 -13.42 32.89
C ARG A 18 -0.11 -13.07 32.53
N VAL A 19 -0.87 -14.09 32.11
CA VAL A 19 -2.22 -13.88 31.58
C VAL A 19 -3.13 -13.19 32.60
N ALA A 20 -3.06 -13.57 33.88
CA ALA A 20 -3.88 -12.94 34.93
C ALA A 20 -3.63 -11.44 35.04
N ASP A 21 -2.35 -11.01 35.03
CA ASP A 21 -2.01 -9.59 35.07
C ASP A 21 -2.46 -8.88 33.79
N LEU A 22 -2.29 -9.52 32.63
CA LEU A 22 -2.60 -8.93 31.33
C LEU A 22 -4.10 -8.63 31.14
N ILE A 23 -4.97 -9.55 31.59
CA ILE A 23 -6.43 -9.39 31.46
C ILE A 23 -7.06 -8.59 32.61
N ASP A 24 -6.27 -8.08 33.54
CA ASP A 24 -6.69 -7.25 34.68
C ASP A 24 -6.23 -5.78 34.51
N LEU A 25 -5.73 -5.41 33.33
CA LEU A 25 -5.25 -4.06 33.01
C LEU A 25 -6.30 -3.16 32.32
N GLN A 26 -7.52 -3.65 32.13
CA GLN A 26 -8.56 -2.96 31.37
C GLN A 26 -9.54 -2.27 32.34
N ASP A 27 -9.12 -1.17 32.96
CA ASP A 27 -9.94 -0.39 33.89
C ASP A 27 -10.83 0.60 33.15
N CYS A 28 -12.14 0.36 33.10
CA CYS A 28 -13.11 1.31 32.55
C CYS A 28 -13.35 2.46 33.52
N LEU A 29 -13.40 3.69 33.01
CA LEU A 29 -13.55 4.92 33.79
C LEU A 29 -14.99 5.46 33.77
N SER A 30 -15.83 5.01 32.80
CA SER A 30 -17.19 5.53 32.66
C SER A 30 -18.14 5.07 33.78
N ASP A 31 -18.97 6.01 34.26
CA ASP A 31 -20.02 5.75 35.25
C ASP A 31 -21.34 6.41 34.78
N PRO A 32 -22.38 5.62 34.45
CA PRO A 32 -22.40 4.16 34.40
C PRO A 32 -21.48 3.59 33.33
N GLN A 33 -20.90 2.42 33.61
CA GLN A 33 -19.94 1.77 32.72
C GLN A 33 -20.52 1.57 31.31
N GLN A 34 -19.81 2.07 30.29
CA GLN A 34 -20.17 1.94 28.90
C GLN A 34 -19.60 0.63 28.30
N HIS A 35 -20.42 -0.13 27.59
CA HIS A 35 -20.04 -1.45 27.06
C HIS A 35 -18.79 -1.38 26.17
N ASP A 36 -18.71 -0.40 25.28
CA ASP A 36 -17.67 -0.29 24.26
C ASP A 36 -16.35 0.31 24.77
N GLU A 37 -16.31 0.82 26.02
CA GLU A 37 -15.08 1.31 26.62
C GLU A 37 -14.03 0.19 26.81
N LEU A 38 -14.47 -1.01 27.17
CA LEU A 38 -13.56 -2.17 27.26
C LEU A 38 -12.93 -2.50 25.89
N LEU A 39 -13.70 -2.45 24.81
CA LEU A 39 -13.20 -2.63 23.46
C LEU A 39 -12.14 -1.57 23.12
N PHE A 40 -12.43 -0.31 23.43
CA PHE A 40 -11.52 0.82 23.19
C PHE A 40 -10.18 0.62 23.90
N ILE A 41 -10.20 0.27 25.19
CA ILE A 41 -8.98 0.01 25.99
C ILE A 41 -8.20 -1.18 25.39
N THR A 42 -8.88 -2.30 25.14
CA THR A 42 -8.26 -3.53 24.65
C THR A 42 -7.54 -3.31 23.32
N ILE A 43 -8.17 -2.62 22.37
CA ILE A 43 -7.57 -2.33 21.07
C ILE A 43 -6.33 -1.45 21.22
N HIS A 44 -6.37 -0.39 22.05
CA HIS A 44 -5.22 0.48 22.24
C HIS A 44 -4.06 -0.22 22.97
N GLN A 45 -4.35 -1.06 23.95
CA GLN A 45 -3.32 -1.89 24.59
C GLN A 45 -2.71 -2.90 23.59
N ALA A 46 -3.51 -3.49 22.71
CA ALA A 46 -3.02 -4.37 21.66
C ALA A 46 -2.10 -3.61 20.67
N TYR A 47 -2.43 -2.37 20.30
CA TYR A 47 -1.55 -1.51 19.50
C TYR A 47 -0.20 -1.29 20.20
N GLU A 48 -0.21 -0.93 21.47
CA GLU A 48 1.03 -0.66 22.23
C GLU A 48 1.91 -1.92 22.36
N LEU A 49 1.33 -3.11 22.48
CA LEU A 49 2.07 -4.37 22.46
C LEU A 49 2.70 -4.65 21.08
N TRP A 50 1.98 -4.38 19.99
CA TRP A 50 2.51 -4.52 18.64
C TRP A 50 3.55 -3.45 18.32
N PHE A 51 3.37 -2.21 18.75
CA PHE A 51 4.39 -1.15 18.60
C PHE A 51 5.70 -1.55 19.27
N LYS A 52 5.62 -2.15 20.46
CA LYS A 52 6.81 -2.70 21.14
C LYS A 52 7.51 -3.76 20.31
N GLN A 53 6.76 -4.65 19.65
CA GLN A 53 7.33 -5.69 18.77
C GLN A 53 7.94 -5.06 17.51
N ILE A 54 7.26 -4.10 16.87
CA ILE A 54 7.80 -3.35 15.72
C ILE A 54 9.14 -2.70 16.07
N LEU A 55 9.21 -2.00 17.20
CA LEU A 55 10.45 -1.36 17.64
C LEU A 55 11.58 -2.38 17.87
N HIS A 56 11.26 -3.54 18.43
CA HIS A 56 12.22 -4.62 18.61
C HIS A 56 12.77 -5.14 17.27
N GLU A 57 11.92 -5.31 16.27
CA GLU A 57 12.32 -5.76 14.93
C GLU A 57 13.11 -4.67 14.17
N ILE A 58 12.74 -3.40 14.29
CA ILE A 58 13.49 -2.27 13.68
C ILE A 58 14.90 -2.20 14.26
N ASP A 59 15.04 -2.33 15.59
CA ASP A 59 16.34 -2.34 16.26
C ASP A 59 17.20 -3.52 15.79
N ALA A 60 16.60 -4.70 15.68
CA ALA A 60 17.27 -5.89 15.16
C ALA A 60 17.70 -5.72 13.69
N ALA A 61 16.82 -5.16 12.83
CA ALA A 61 17.15 -4.88 11.44
C ALA A 61 18.31 -3.89 11.30
N SER A 62 18.30 -2.80 12.07
CA SER A 62 19.39 -1.82 12.11
C SER A 62 20.73 -2.46 12.56
N GLY A 63 20.70 -3.34 13.55
CA GLY A 63 21.86 -4.11 13.96
C GLY A 63 22.42 -5.01 12.86
N LEU A 64 21.54 -5.73 12.16
CA LEU A 64 21.90 -6.59 11.02
C LEU A 64 22.50 -5.80 9.84
N LEU A 65 21.99 -4.59 9.57
CA LEU A 65 22.55 -3.70 8.55
C LEU A 65 23.96 -3.22 8.92
N ASN A 66 24.20 -2.96 10.21
CA ASN A 66 25.54 -2.61 10.69
C ASN A 66 26.54 -3.78 10.52
N GLU A 67 26.06 -5.03 10.53
CA GLU A 67 26.81 -6.25 10.27
C GLU A 67 26.89 -6.64 8.77
N ASP A 68 26.36 -5.80 7.87
CA ASP A 68 26.26 -6.07 6.42
C ASP A 68 25.44 -7.33 6.07
N ARG A 69 24.40 -7.62 6.82
CA ARG A 69 23.51 -8.78 6.69
C ARG A 69 22.16 -8.38 6.11
N LEU A 70 22.15 -7.88 4.87
CA LEU A 70 20.98 -7.25 4.23
C LEU A 70 19.79 -8.20 4.10
N ALA A 71 20.02 -9.43 3.63
CA ALA A 71 18.94 -10.42 3.48
C ALA A 71 18.27 -10.77 4.81
N ALA A 72 19.05 -10.80 5.92
CA ALA A 72 18.51 -11.04 7.25
C ALA A 72 17.69 -9.83 7.74
N ALA A 73 18.16 -8.60 7.49
CA ALA A 73 17.45 -7.37 7.81
C ALA A 73 16.12 -7.27 7.04
N ALA A 74 16.13 -7.53 5.72
CA ALA A 74 14.92 -7.55 4.91
C ALA A 74 13.89 -8.57 5.43
N ARG A 75 14.33 -9.77 5.80
CA ARG A 75 13.45 -10.78 6.42
C ARG A 75 12.85 -10.31 7.74
N THR A 76 13.62 -9.59 8.57
CA THR A 76 13.15 -9.04 9.84
C THR A 76 12.11 -7.96 9.61
N LEU A 77 12.34 -7.06 8.65
CA LEU A 77 11.40 -6.00 8.26
C LEU A 77 10.08 -6.55 7.70
N ARG A 78 10.08 -7.68 6.99
CA ARG A 78 8.82 -8.34 6.56
C ARG A 78 7.91 -8.68 7.74
N ARG A 79 8.46 -8.97 8.93
CA ARG A 79 7.64 -9.17 10.13
C ARG A 79 7.02 -7.85 10.60
N VAL A 80 7.75 -6.74 10.50
CA VAL A 80 7.19 -5.41 10.77
C VAL A 80 5.99 -5.15 9.88
N VAL A 81 6.14 -5.38 8.58
CA VAL A 81 5.07 -5.22 7.58
C VAL A 81 3.84 -6.09 7.90
N GLU A 82 4.03 -7.36 8.24
CA GLU A 82 2.90 -8.24 8.62
C GLU A 82 2.18 -7.76 9.88
N ILE A 83 2.89 -7.19 10.85
CA ILE A 83 2.28 -6.58 12.03
C ILE A 83 1.50 -5.33 11.62
N GLU A 84 2.04 -4.48 10.75
CA GLU A 84 1.36 -3.27 10.27
C GLU A 84 0.08 -3.58 9.49
N LYS A 85 0.07 -4.62 8.66
CA LYS A 85 -1.15 -5.15 8.03
C LYS A 85 -2.20 -5.52 9.07
N LEU A 86 -1.79 -6.18 10.16
CA LEU A 86 -2.67 -6.51 11.27
C LEU A 86 -3.21 -5.24 11.94
N LEU A 87 -2.36 -4.22 12.18
CA LEU A 87 -2.76 -2.95 12.77
C LEU A 87 -3.81 -2.22 11.90
N VAL A 88 -3.66 -2.23 10.59
CA VAL A 88 -4.69 -1.70 9.66
C VAL A 88 -6.00 -2.46 9.84
N ASN A 89 -5.97 -3.79 9.89
CA ASN A 89 -7.17 -4.60 10.07
C ASN A 89 -7.85 -4.39 11.44
N GLN A 90 -7.09 -4.10 12.49
CA GLN A 90 -7.65 -3.82 13.82
C GLN A 90 -8.49 -2.54 13.86
N ILE A 91 -8.26 -1.56 12.98
CA ILE A 91 -9.07 -0.36 12.88
C ILE A 91 -10.53 -0.72 12.60
N HIS A 92 -10.79 -1.72 11.76
CA HIS A 92 -12.15 -2.16 11.44
C HIS A 92 -12.92 -2.70 12.64
N ILE A 93 -12.21 -3.21 13.66
CA ILE A 93 -12.87 -3.61 14.92
C ILE A 93 -13.38 -2.37 15.67
N LEU A 94 -12.61 -1.28 15.72
CA LEU A 94 -13.08 0.00 16.30
C LEU A 94 -14.27 0.57 15.53
N GLU A 95 -14.31 0.41 14.22
CA GLU A 95 -15.42 0.88 13.38
C GLU A 95 -16.75 0.16 13.63
N THR A 96 -16.74 -0.98 14.34
CA THR A 96 -17.97 -1.66 14.80
C THR A 96 -18.67 -0.94 15.94
N MET A 97 -17.96 -0.06 16.66
CA MET A 97 -18.52 0.78 17.73
C MET A 97 -19.45 1.85 17.15
N ALA A 98 -20.62 2.01 17.74
CA ALA A 98 -21.49 3.12 17.36
C ALA A 98 -20.91 4.48 17.81
N PRO A 99 -20.96 5.54 16.98
CA PRO A 99 -20.46 6.87 17.37
C PRO A 99 -21.04 7.38 18.69
N ILE A 100 -22.32 7.09 18.95
CA ILE A 100 -22.98 7.49 20.21
C ILE A 100 -22.42 6.75 21.43
N SER A 101 -22.04 5.46 21.26
CA SER A 101 -21.40 4.69 22.33
C SER A 101 -20.03 5.28 22.69
N PHE A 102 -19.23 5.65 21.69
CA PHE A 102 -17.95 6.33 21.92
C PHE A 102 -18.14 7.67 22.65
N LEU A 103 -19.11 8.48 22.26
CA LEU A 103 -19.42 9.74 22.92
C LEU A 103 -19.85 9.56 24.38
N GLY A 104 -20.39 8.38 24.74
CA GLY A 104 -20.81 8.06 26.10
C GLY A 104 -19.68 8.06 27.14
N PHE A 105 -18.43 7.76 26.71
CA PHE A 105 -17.26 7.75 27.60
C PHE A 105 -16.14 8.70 27.17
N ARG A 106 -16.22 9.28 25.96
CA ARG A 106 -15.15 10.12 25.38
C ARG A 106 -14.71 11.27 26.29
N ASP A 107 -15.63 11.95 26.95
CA ASP A 107 -15.33 13.12 27.74
C ASP A 107 -14.52 12.77 29.01
N GLN A 108 -14.62 11.52 29.47
CA GLN A 108 -13.87 11.02 30.62
C GLN A 108 -12.41 10.68 30.27
N LEU A 109 -12.10 10.56 28.97
CA LEU A 109 -10.73 10.36 28.51
C LEU A 109 -9.88 11.63 28.54
N ASN A 110 -10.52 12.81 28.62
CA ASN A 110 -9.81 14.09 28.59
C ASN A 110 -8.91 14.25 29.83
N PRO A 111 -7.62 14.68 29.69
CA PRO A 111 -6.93 15.17 28.48
C PRO A 111 -6.18 14.10 27.67
N ALA A 112 -6.38 12.80 27.94
CA ALA A 112 -5.68 11.73 27.23
C ALA A 112 -6.02 11.71 25.73
N SER A 113 -5.01 11.48 24.91
CA SER A 113 -5.13 11.44 23.44
C SER A 113 -4.17 10.41 22.84
N GLY A 114 -4.56 9.78 21.75
CA GLY A 114 -3.70 8.89 20.96
C GLY A 114 -2.39 9.55 20.48
N PHE A 115 -2.34 10.88 20.40
CA PHE A 115 -1.10 11.62 20.12
C PHE A 115 -0.01 11.43 21.15
N GLN A 116 -0.39 11.05 22.36
CA GLN A 116 0.51 10.78 23.49
C GLN A 116 1.07 9.36 23.47
N SER A 117 0.80 8.55 22.44
CA SER A 117 1.48 7.26 22.31
C SER A 117 2.97 7.47 22.05
N MET A 118 3.75 7.22 23.10
CA MET A 118 5.20 7.32 23.08
C MET A 118 5.80 6.32 22.06
N GLN A 119 5.31 5.07 22.03
CA GLN A 119 5.87 4.04 21.16
C GLN A 119 5.57 4.32 19.69
N PHE A 120 4.43 4.91 19.37
CA PHE A 120 4.14 5.37 18.00
C PHE A 120 5.19 6.41 17.55
N ARG A 121 5.52 7.38 18.39
CA ARG A 121 6.58 8.37 18.09
C ARG A 121 7.96 7.74 18.02
N GLU A 122 8.24 6.73 18.87
CA GLU A 122 9.50 6.00 18.77
C GLU A 122 9.65 5.28 17.42
N ILE A 123 8.56 4.71 16.85
CA ILE A 123 8.58 4.09 15.52
C ILE A 123 8.90 5.15 14.47
N GLU A 124 8.25 6.32 14.50
CA GLU A 124 8.54 7.42 13.57
C GLU A 124 10.02 7.82 13.63
N PHE A 125 10.58 8.02 14.82
CA PHE A 125 11.98 8.41 14.98
C PHE A 125 12.95 7.30 14.59
N ALA A 126 12.67 6.07 14.97
CA ALA A 126 13.49 4.91 14.62
C ALA A 126 13.50 4.65 13.11
N SER A 127 12.43 4.97 12.39
CA SER A 127 12.34 4.82 10.94
C SER A 127 12.97 5.98 10.17
N GLY A 128 13.14 7.17 10.80
CA GLY A 128 13.82 8.32 10.19
C GLY A 128 13.03 9.63 10.24
N LEU A 129 11.76 9.61 10.63
CA LEU A 129 10.91 10.80 10.70
C LEU A 129 11.08 11.50 12.06
N LYS A 130 12.25 12.12 12.27
CA LYS A 130 12.61 12.80 13.51
C LYS A 130 12.13 14.25 13.48
N GLN A 131 11.33 14.64 14.47
CA GLN A 131 10.78 15.98 14.63
C GLN A 131 11.02 16.47 16.06
N GLN A 132 11.76 17.57 16.21
CA GLN A 132 12.08 18.14 17.50
C GLN A 132 10.84 18.58 18.27
N ASP A 133 9.86 19.15 17.58
CA ASP A 133 8.63 19.67 18.17
C ASP A 133 7.84 18.58 18.94
N LEU A 134 7.93 17.33 18.46
CA LEU A 134 7.27 16.20 19.13
C LEU A 134 7.88 15.86 20.49
N LEU A 135 9.18 16.14 20.71
CA LEU A 135 9.79 15.98 22.04
C LEU A 135 9.22 16.96 23.05
N ASP A 136 8.84 18.14 22.60
CA ASP A 136 8.28 19.19 23.46
C ASP A 136 6.86 18.89 23.92
N GLU A 137 6.12 18.07 23.15
CA GLU A 137 4.78 17.60 23.55
C GLU A 137 4.85 16.68 24.78
N PHE A 138 5.98 15.97 25.01
CA PHE A 138 6.20 15.05 26.14
C PHE A 138 6.97 15.69 27.31
N ARG A 139 7.02 17.03 27.40
CA ARG A 139 7.80 17.74 28.43
C ARG A 139 7.42 17.39 29.87
N GLU A 140 6.14 17.04 30.08
CA GLU A 140 5.59 16.70 31.41
C GLU A 140 5.70 15.21 31.74
N ASP A 141 6.00 14.34 30.75
CA ASP A 141 6.23 12.91 30.93
C ASP A 141 7.74 12.62 30.77
N GLU A 142 8.47 12.65 31.90
CA GLU A 142 9.91 12.43 31.94
C GLU A 142 10.31 11.06 31.39
N PHE A 143 9.49 10.02 31.63
CA PHE A 143 9.75 8.67 31.13
C PHE A 143 9.64 8.60 29.61
N ALA A 144 8.53 9.09 29.05
CA ALA A 144 8.31 9.11 27.61
C ALA A 144 9.35 9.99 26.90
N ARG A 145 9.60 11.19 27.42
CA ARG A 145 10.59 12.11 26.89
C ARG A 145 12.00 11.52 26.87
N GLY A 146 12.42 10.86 27.94
CA GLY A 146 13.74 10.23 28.01
C GLY A 146 13.94 9.11 26.99
N ARG A 147 12.89 8.33 26.68
CA ARG A 147 12.90 7.32 25.63
C ARG A 147 12.95 7.94 24.23
N LEU A 148 12.10 8.93 23.97
CA LEU A 148 12.05 9.64 22.70
C LEU A 148 13.37 10.37 22.40
N GLN A 149 13.99 11.00 23.41
CA GLN A 149 15.28 11.68 23.25
C GLN A 149 16.36 10.69 22.78
N LYS A 150 16.42 9.49 23.38
CA LYS A 150 17.35 8.44 22.95
C LYS A 150 17.13 8.01 21.51
N ARG A 151 15.86 7.89 21.08
CA ARG A 151 15.53 7.56 19.67
C ARG A 151 15.88 8.68 18.73
N PHE A 152 15.66 9.92 19.15
CA PHE A 152 15.98 11.10 18.37
C PHE A 152 17.49 11.21 18.09
N GLU A 153 18.33 10.94 19.09
CA GLU A 153 19.79 11.00 18.99
C GLU A 153 20.42 9.76 18.31
N ALA A 154 19.78 8.61 18.39
CA ALA A 154 20.28 7.37 17.79
C ALA A 154 20.15 7.40 16.24
N PRO A 155 21.03 6.70 15.51
CA PRO A 155 20.83 6.47 14.07
C PRO A 155 19.48 5.80 13.80
N SER A 156 18.80 6.25 12.76
CA SER A 156 17.56 5.64 12.28
C SER A 156 17.81 4.40 11.41
N LEU A 157 16.74 3.69 11.08
CA LEU A 157 16.77 2.59 10.11
C LEU A 157 17.23 3.08 8.73
N GLY A 158 16.80 4.29 8.31
CA GLY A 158 17.26 4.93 7.08
C GLY A 158 18.76 5.22 7.11
N ASP A 159 19.29 5.73 8.22
CA ASP A 159 20.73 5.97 8.38
C ASP A 159 21.51 4.66 8.26
N SER A 160 21.02 3.59 8.89
CA SER A 160 21.62 2.24 8.83
C SER A 160 21.57 1.65 7.42
N PHE A 161 20.49 1.88 6.68
CA PHE A 161 20.37 1.48 5.28
C PHE A 161 21.41 2.15 4.40
N TYR A 162 21.51 3.49 4.43
CA TYR A 162 22.49 4.20 3.61
C TYR A 162 23.93 3.92 4.05
N ALA A 163 24.18 3.66 5.33
CA ALA A 163 25.48 3.20 5.80
C ALA A 163 25.86 1.83 5.23
N ALA A 164 24.93 0.90 5.14
CA ALA A 164 25.14 -0.41 4.52
C ALA A 164 25.40 -0.26 3.00
N LEU A 165 24.66 0.60 2.30
CA LEU A 165 24.92 0.89 0.88
C LEU A 165 26.31 1.46 0.63
N ARG A 166 26.80 2.39 1.48
CA ARG A 166 28.18 2.91 1.36
C ARG A 166 29.22 1.82 1.51
N LYS A 167 29.07 0.87 2.44
CA LYS A 167 29.98 -0.27 2.58
C LYS A 167 30.06 -1.11 1.31
N ARG A 168 28.99 -1.12 0.51
CA ARG A 168 28.86 -1.86 -0.75
C ARG A 168 29.22 -1.03 -2.00
N GLY A 169 29.74 0.19 -1.78
CA GLY A 169 30.31 1.04 -2.84
C GLY A 169 29.34 2.06 -3.46
N PHE A 170 28.11 2.19 -2.93
CA PHE A 170 27.17 3.21 -3.42
C PHE A 170 27.51 4.60 -2.89
N ASP A 171 27.32 5.64 -3.72
CA ASP A 171 27.42 7.05 -3.30
C ASP A 171 26.15 7.50 -2.55
N ALA A 172 26.00 7.01 -1.33
CA ALA A 172 24.86 7.27 -0.47
C ALA A 172 25.30 7.99 0.81
N PRO A 173 25.48 9.32 0.80
CA PRO A 173 25.94 10.10 1.95
C PRO A 173 24.97 10.00 3.13
N ASP A 174 25.50 10.28 4.34
CA ASP A 174 24.69 10.31 5.56
C ASP A 174 23.53 11.32 5.44
N SER A 175 22.47 11.11 6.23
CA SER A 175 21.45 12.11 6.46
C SER A 175 22.15 13.34 7.04
N ASP A 176 22.11 14.44 6.31
CA ASP A 176 22.93 15.60 6.64
C ASP A 176 22.19 16.52 7.61
N ASP A 177 22.79 16.68 8.77
CA ASP A 177 22.45 17.72 9.75
C ASP A 177 23.03 19.11 9.35
N SER A 178 23.48 19.24 8.09
CA SER A 178 24.07 20.49 7.61
C SER A 178 23.00 21.58 7.59
N SER A 179 23.36 22.74 8.13
CA SER A 179 22.54 23.95 8.09
C SER A 179 22.34 24.49 6.66
N LYS A 180 23.02 23.89 5.66
CA LYS A 180 23.00 24.33 4.27
C LYS A 180 22.01 23.52 3.43
N GLU A 181 20.90 24.10 3.10
CA GLU A 181 19.86 23.54 2.24
C GLU A 181 20.39 22.93 0.94
N GLN A 182 21.39 23.55 0.33
CA GLN A 182 21.98 23.07 -0.92
C GLN A 182 22.73 21.74 -0.76
N GLU A 183 23.40 21.54 0.38
CA GLU A 183 24.08 20.27 0.68
C GLU A 183 23.07 19.17 0.97
N ARG A 184 22.01 19.46 1.74
CA ARG A 184 20.91 18.50 1.96
C ARG A 184 20.30 18.03 0.65
N ARG A 185 19.97 18.94 -0.26
CA ARG A 185 19.44 18.57 -1.60
C ARG A 185 20.41 17.74 -2.40
N LYS A 186 21.71 18.03 -2.33
CA LYS A 186 22.74 17.24 -3.00
C LYS A 186 22.84 15.83 -2.44
N HIS A 187 22.81 15.67 -1.12
CA HIS A 187 22.84 14.36 -0.45
C HIS A 187 21.58 13.56 -0.75
N TYR A 188 20.41 14.18 -0.70
CA TYR A 188 19.14 13.59 -1.10
C TYR A 188 19.22 13.06 -2.56
N GLY A 189 19.66 13.87 -3.51
CA GLY A 189 19.80 13.46 -4.91
C GLY A 189 20.77 12.28 -5.10
N LYS A 190 21.88 12.23 -4.35
CA LYS A 190 22.82 11.11 -4.39
C LYS A 190 22.20 9.82 -3.84
N ARG A 191 21.47 9.89 -2.72
CA ARG A 191 20.74 8.74 -2.16
C ARG A 191 19.67 8.25 -3.14
N THR A 192 18.90 9.15 -3.74
CA THR A 192 17.92 8.82 -4.78
C THR A 192 18.58 8.11 -5.97
N GLN A 193 19.78 8.58 -6.40
CA GLN A 193 20.52 7.95 -7.48
C GLN A 193 21.04 6.54 -7.12
N ALA A 194 21.51 6.35 -5.89
CA ALA A 194 21.91 5.03 -5.39
C ALA A 194 20.75 4.04 -5.38
N VAL A 195 19.57 4.49 -4.96
CA VAL A 195 18.34 3.68 -5.03
C VAL A 195 17.96 3.38 -6.49
N LEU A 196 18.04 4.35 -7.37
CA LEU A 196 17.76 4.17 -8.80
C LEU A 196 18.68 3.10 -9.42
N GLU A 197 19.98 3.10 -9.06
CA GLU A 197 20.93 2.07 -9.49
C GLU A 197 20.48 0.67 -9.02
N ILE A 198 20.05 0.55 -7.76
CA ILE A 198 19.54 -0.72 -7.22
C ILE A 198 18.31 -1.19 -8.01
N LEU A 199 17.35 -0.31 -8.27
CA LEU A 199 16.11 -0.64 -8.98
C LEU A 199 16.38 -1.01 -10.44
N THR A 200 17.34 -0.35 -11.09
CA THR A 200 17.70 -0.61 -12.48
C THR A 200 18.45 -1.94 -12.66
N HIS A 201 19.28 -2.31 -11.69
CA HIS A 201 20.10 -3.53 -11.71
C HIS A 201 19.65 -4.55 -10.65
N PHE A 202 18.34 -4.72 -10.47
CA PHE A 202 17.76 -5.47 -9.38
C PHE A 202 18.19 -6.95 -9.31
N GLU A 203 18.52 -7.57 -10.43
CA GLU A 203 19.02 -8.96 -10.46
C GLU A 203 20.44 -9.06 -9.89
N GLU A 204 21.33 -8.13 -10.25
CA GLU A 204 22.72 -8.08 -9.79
C GLU A 204 22.83 -7.54 -8.35
N ARG A 205 21.88 -6.68 -7.97
CA ARG A 205 21.76 -6.03 -6.66
C ARG A 205 20.61 -6.62 -5.83
N PHE A 206 20.40 -7.91 -5.93
CA PHE A 206 19.21 -8.58 -5.40
C PHE A 206 19.01 -8.38 -3.89
N GLU A 207 20.08 -8.43 -3.06
CA GLU A 207 19.96 -8.23 -1.61
C GLU A 207 19.58 -6.78 -1.28
N GLU A 208 20.21 -5.79 -1.95
CA GLU A 208 19.90 -4.38 -1.81
C GLU A 208 18.47 -4.08 -2.26
N PHE A 209 18.05 -4.68 -3.38
CA PHE A 209 16.68 -4.55 -3.89
C PHE A 209 15.66 -5.12 -2.90
N GLN A 210 15.84 -6.35 -2.40
CA GLN A 210 14.95 -6.96 -1.42
C GLN A 210 14.85 -6.13 -0.14
N LEU A 211 15.93 -5.50 0.29
CA LEU A 211 15.93 -4.61 1.44
C LEU A 211 15.20 -3.30 1.15
N ALA A 212 15.44 -2.68 -0.01
CA ALA A 212 14.76 -1.46 -0.43
C ALA A 212 13.24 -1.67 -0.54
N GLU A 213 12.80 -2.81 -1.09
CA GLU A 213 11.38 -3.16 -1.13
C GLU A 213 10.79 -3.34 0.29
N ALA A 214 11.48 -4.03 1.19
CA ALA A 214 11.01 -4.21 2.55
C ALA A 214 10.88 -2.89 3.34
N LEU A 215 11.81 -1.94 3.12
CA LEU A 215 11.72 -0.59 3.69
C LEU A 215 10.56 0.20 3.09
N LEU A 216 10.35 0.09 1.78
CA LEU A 216 9.23 0.75 1.11
C LEU A 216 7.89 0.21 1.60
N GLU A 217 7.74 -1.11 1.73
CA GLU A 217 6.54 -1.74 2.27
C GLU A 217 6.25 -1.25 3.69
N HIS A 218 7.27 -1.13 4.56
CA HIS A 218 7.12 -0.56 5.90
C HIS A 218 6.57 0.87 5.85
N ASP A 219 7.13 1.74 5.01
CA ASP A 219 6.66 3.13 4.85
C ASP A 219 5.22 3.18 4.30
N GLU A 220 4.91 2.33 3.32
CA GLU A 220 3.58 2.22 2.71
C GLU A 220 2.53 1.80 3.74
N TYR A 221 2.74 0.69 4.47
CA TYR A 221 1.75 0.19 5.43
C TYR A 221 1.56 1.11 6.62
N PHE A 222 2.60 1.81 7.05
CA PHE A 222 2.47 2.85 8.07
C PHE A 222 1.65 4.04 7.57
N SER A 223 1.81 4.44 6.31
CA SER A 223 1.00 5.48 5.66
C SER A 223 -0.46 5.04 5.49
N LEU A 224 -0.70 3.78 5.08
CA LEU A 224 -2.03 3.19 4.99
C LEU A 224 -2.72 3.16 6.36
N TRP A 225 -1.99 2.78 7.42
CA TRP A 225 -2.53 2.84 8.78
C TRP A 225 -2.97 4.28 9.16
N ARG A 226 -2.15 5.30 8.88
CA ARG A 226 -2.53 6.71 9.11
C ARG A 226 -3.81 7.06 8.35
N SER A 227 -3.90 6.67 7.09
CA SER A 227 -5.06 6.94 6.24
C SER A 227 -6.35 6.30 6.79
N HIS A 228 -6.30 5.02 7.14
CA HIS A 228 -7.41 4.30 7.74
C HIS A 228 -7.80 4.90 9.11
N HIS A 229 -6.82 5.22 9.95
CA HIS A 229 -7.06 5.85 11.24
C HIS A 229 -7.78 7.21 11.10
N ILE A 230 -7.38 8.05 10.16
CA ILE A 230 -8.05 9.32 9.88
C ILE A 230 -9.52 9.09 9.49
N LYS A 231 -9.77 8.13 8.60
CA LYS A 231 -11.14 7.81 8.16
C LYS A 231 -11.98 7.25 9.30
N MET A 232 -11.43 6.42 10.15
CA MET A 232 -12.11 5.93 11.35
C MET A 232 -12.43 7.07 12.31
N VAL A 233 -11.49 7.97 12.60
CA VAL A 233 -11.72 9.14 13.47
C VAL A 233 -12.79 10.06 12.88
N GLU A 234 -12.74 10.36 11.58
CA GLU A 234 -13.75 11.17 10.88
C GLU A 234 -15.15 10.55 11.00
N ARG A 235 -15.24 9.21 10.83
CA ARG A 235 -16.48 8.45 10.99
C ARG A 235 -17.03 8.48 12.42
N MET A 236 -16.15 8.44 13.43
CA MET A 236 -16.56 8.35 14.85
C MET A 236 -16.91 9.70 15.46
N VAL A 237 -16.17 10.75 15.13
CA VAL A 237 -16.31 12.07 15.79
C VAL A 237 -16.53 13.24 14.82
N GLY A 238 -16.47 13.00 13.51
CA GLY A 238 -16.57 14.07 12.51
C GLY A 238 -15.42 15.07 12.65
N THR A 239 -15.74 16.36 12.55
CA THR A 239 -14.76 17.45 12.65
C THR A 239 -14.59 18.00 14.08
N LYS A 240 -15.01 17.27 15.10
CA LYS A 240 -14.84 17.67 16.50
C LYS A 240 -13.36 17.71 16.87
N ARG A 241 -12.99 18.63 17.78
CA ARG A 241 -11.64 18.69 18.32
C ARG A 241 -11.27 17.42 19.07
N GLY A 242 -10.00 17.03 19.01
CA GLY A 242 -9.46 15.91 19.78
C GLY A 242 -9.53 16.14 21.29
N THR A 243 -9.60 15.09 22.08
CA THR A 243 -9.59 15.15 23.56
C THR A 243 -8.32 15.80 24.12
N GLY A 244 -7.18 15.68 23.42
CA GLY A 244 -5.91 16.34 23.78
C GLY A 244 -5.77 17.79 23.26
N GLY A 245 -6.85 18.44 22.82
CA GLY A 245 -6.85 19.86 22.39
C GLY A 245 -6.37 20.08 20.94
N SER A 246 -6.03 19.04 20.19
CA SER A 246 -5.64 19.15 18.78
C SER A 246 -6.82 19.56 17.88
N GLU A 247 -6.52 20.03 16.64
CA GLU A 247 -7.51 20.33 15.62
C GLU A 247 -8.24 19.08 15.08
N GLY A 248 -8.00 17.90 15.66
CA GLY A 248 -8.65 16.65 15.29
C GLY A 248 -8.23 16.16 13.90
N VAL A 249 -9.21 15.82 13.04
CA VAL A 249 -8.99 15.28 11.69
C VAL A 249 -8.10 16.18 10.83
N GLY A 250 -8.23 17.53 10.93
CA GLY A 250 -7.41 18.46 10.15
C GLY A 250 -5.91 18.29 10.40
N TYR A 251 -5.51 18.17 11.66
CA TYR A 251 -4.10 17.90 11.99
C TYR A 251 -3.64 16.52 11.47
N LEU A 252 -4.45 15.48 11.65
CA LEU A 252 -4.12 14.15 11.17
C LEU A 252 -3.86 14.10 9.67
N GLN A 253 -4.63 14.85 8.88
CA GLN A 253 -4.46 14.94 7.43
C GLN A 253 -3.08 15.47 7.04
N THR A 254 -2.47 16.36 7.83
CA THR A 254 -1.11 16.89 7.57
C THR A 254 -0.02 15.81 7.71
N THR A 255 -0.34 14.66 8.28
CA THR A 255 0.61 13.56 8.48
C THR A 255 0.64 12.56 7.33
N LEU A 256 -0.30 12.64 6.37
CA LEU A 256 -0.42 11.66 5.27
C LEU A 256 0.76 11.69 4.31
N ASP A 257 1.31 12.88 4.03
CA ASP A 257 2.42 13.03 3.10
C ASP A 257 3.80 12.74 3.72
N LYS A 258 3.84 12.44 5.03
CA LYS A 258 5.08 12.13 5.72
C LYS A 258 5.56 10.73 5.37
N LYS A 259 6.79 10.64 4.85
CA LYS A 259 7.45 9.39 4.45
C LYS A 259 8.68 9.15 5.30
N PHE A 260 8.95 7.88 5.61
CA PHE A 260 10.17 7.46 6.29
C PHE A 260 11.39 7.47 5.33
N PHE A 261 11.15 7.02 4.10
CA PHE A 261 12.19 6.83 3.08
C PHE A 261 11.81 7.51 1.76
N PRO A 262 11.75 8.86 1.72
CA PRO A 262 11.26 9.59 0.54
C PRO A 262 12.08 9.31 -0.72
N GLU A 263 13.39 9.02 -0.61
CA GLU A 263 14.25 8.69 -1.74
C GLU A 263 13.84 7.36 -2.43
N LEU A 264 13.30 6.39 -1.66
CA LEU A 264 12.78 5.14 -2.24
C LEU A 264 11.56 5.38 -3.14
N TRP A 265 10.71 6.33 -2.77
CA TRP A 265 9.56 6.74 -3.57
C TRP A 265 9.99 7.57 -4.78
N GLU A 266 10.88 8.55 -4.58
CA GLU A 266 11.35 9.47 -5.62
C GLU A 266 12.09 8.73 -6.74
N ALA A 267 12.94 7.76 -6.40
CA ALA A 267 13.70 7.00 -7.38
C ALA A 267 12.81 6.33 -8.44
N ARG A 268 11.60 5.91 -8.10
CA ARG A 268 10.64 5.30 -9.03
C ARG A 268 10.15 6.27 -10.10
N THR A 269 10.09 7.56 -9.78
CA THR A 269 9.75 8.62 -10.76
C THR A 269 10.80 8.76 -11.86
N HIS A 270 12.04 8.38 -11.55
CA HIS A 270 13.18 8.47 -12.48
C HIS A 270 13.47 7.18 -13.24
N LEU A 271 12.71 6.11 -13.01
CA LEU A 271 12.83 4.87 -13.79
C LEU A 271 12.44 5.14 -15.24
N ASP A 272 13.35 4.81 -16.16
CA ASP A 272 13.13 4.89 -17.61
C ASP A 272 13.52 3.55 -18.24
N THR A 273 12.74 3.05 -19.18
CA THR A 273 13.02 1.83 -19.95
C THR A 273 14.34 1.87 -20.72
N LYS A 274 14.93 3.07 -20.88
CA LYS A 274 16.25 3.25 -21.49
C LYS A 274 17.42 2.99 -20.54
N HIS A 275 17.18 2.96 -19.24
CA HIS A 275 18.20 2.69 -18.23
C HIS A 275 18.36 1.19 -17.91
N GLY A 276 17.42 0.36 -18.33
CA GLY A 276 17.51 -1.09 -18.18
C GLY A 276 17.93 -1.74 -19.51
N GLU A 277 19.21 -2.07 -19.68
CA GLU A 277 19.61 -3.02 -20.75
C GLU A 277 19.05 -4.42 -20.48
N ALA A 278 18.66 -4.74 -19.25
CA ALA A 278 17.90 -5.90 -18.87
C ALA A 278 16.40 -5.58 -18.94
N GLY A 279 15.78 -5.75 -20.10
CA GLY A 279 14.32 -5.82 -20.20
C GLY A 279 13.77 -6.88 -19.23
N CYS A 280 12.47 -6.78 -18.92
CA CYS A 280 11.79 -7.77 -18.08
C CYS A 280 12.29 -9.19 -18.38
N PRO A 281 12.84 -9.95 -17.40
CA PRO A 281 13.44 -11.27 -17.61
C PRO A 281 12.44 -12.30 -18.17
N PHE A 282 11.15 -11.97 -18.16
CA PHE A 282 10.07 -12.74 -18.76
C PHE A 282 9.74 -12.34 -20.20
N VAL A 283 10.30 -11.26 -20.71
CA VAL A 283 10.23 -10.93 -22.15
C VAL A 283 11.34 -11.74 -22.85
N LYS A 284 11.02 -12.94 -23.28
CA LYS A 284 11.87 -13.65 -24.24
C LYS A 284 12.11 -12.70 -25.40
N GLU A 285 13.38 -12.50 -25.79
CA GLU A 285 13.72 -11.78 -27.02
C GLU A 285 12.75 -12.21 -28.11
N ALA A 286 12.04 -11.25 -28.68
CA ALA A 286 11.18 -11.52 -29.82
C ALA A 286 12.11 -12.12 -30.88
N VAL A 287 11.95 -13.41 -31.12
CA VAL A 287 12.63 -14.11 -32.21
C VAL A 287 12.38 -13.23 -33.44
N LYS A 288 13.44 -12.60 -33.97
CA LYS A 288 13.35 -11.85 -35.21
C LYS A 288 12.68 -12.78 -36.21
N PRO A 289 11.53 -12.42 -36.80
CA PRO A 289 10.91 -13.28 -37.80
C PRO A 289 11.94 -13.52 -38.89
N GLU A 290 12.28 -14.78 -39.12
CA GLU A 290 13.04 -15.15 -40.32
C GLU A 290 12.36 -14.54 -41.54
N PRO A 291 13.13 -13.95 -42.47
CA PRO A 291 12.53 -13.45 -43.71
C PRO A 291 11.75 -14.60 -44.40
N PRO A 292 10.55 -14.37 -44.87
CA PRO A 292 9.76 -15.43 -45.50
C PRO A 292 10.57 -16.06 -46.64
N PRO A 293 10.57 -17.40 -46.78
CA PRO A 293 11.20 -18.04 -47.90
C PRO A 293 10.58 -17.56 -49.20
N ALA A 294 11.43 -17.27 -50.20
CA ALA A 294 11.04 -16.77 -51.51
C ALA A 294 9.93 -17.62 -52.11
N GLU A 295 8.86 -17.00 -52.53
CA GLU A 295 7.71 -17.63 -53.21
C GLU A 295 8.16 -18.38 -54.50
N PRO A 296 7.79 -19.64 -54.69
CA PRO A 296 7.78 -20.22 -56.02
C PRO A 296 6.55 -19.80 -56.81
N ALA A 297 6.77 -19.48 -58.08
CA ALA A 297 5.78 -18.95 -59.06
C ALA A 297 4.54 -19.86 -59.21
N PRO A 298 3.40 -19.30 -59.69
CA PRO A 298 2.05 -19.89 -59.56
C PRO A 298 1.81 -21.02 -60.52
N ALA A 299 1.29 -22.14 -60.04
CA ALA A 299 0.65 -23.15 -60.88
C ALA A 299 -0.82 -23.34 -60.51
N SER A 300 -1.59 -23.42 -61.54
CA SER A 300 -3.03 -23.45 -61.74
C SER A 300 -3.87 -24.31 -60.79
N LYS A 301 -5.12 -23.83 -60.56
CA LYS A 301 -6.26 -24.47 -59.87
C LYS A 301 -6.70 -25.78 -60.55
N PRO A 302 -7.35 -26.68 -59.80
CA PRO A 302 -8.81 -26.78 -59.86
C PRO A 302 -9.52 -27.04 -58.51
N LEU A 303 -10.81 -26.68 -58.51
CA LEU A 303 -11.86 -26.78 -57.51
C LEU A 303 -12.47 -28.19 -57.38
N PRO A 304 -13.51 -28.42 -56.57
CA PRO A 304 -13.52 -28.81 -55.16
C PRO A 304 -14.16 -30.19 -54.95
N LYS A 305 -14.01 -30.81 -53.77
CA LYS A 305 -14.94 -31.89 -53.32
C LYS A 305 -15.18 -31.85 -51.80
N ALA A 306 -16.41 -32.21 -51.50
CA ALA A 306 -17.19 -32.06 -50.30
C ALA A 306 -16.75 -32.83 -49.07
N ALA A 307 -17.06 -32.24 -47.94
CA ALA A 307 -17.57 -32.73 -46.67
C ALA A 307 -17.11 -34.08 -46.09
N LYS A 308 -16.53 -34.02 -44.86
CA LYS A 308 -16.94 -34.93 -43.79
C LYS A 308 -16.82 -34.23 -42.43
N LYS A 309 -17.87 -34.39 -41.61
CA LYS A 309 -17.99 -33.99 -40.19
C LYS A 309 -17.00 -34.79 -39.38
N ASP A 310 -16.37 -34.12 -38.42
CA ASP A 310 -16.05 -34.80 -37.17
C ASP A 310 -16.07 -33.83 -35.96
N LYS A 311 -16.32 -34.43 -34.80
CA LYS A 311 -16.87 -33.83 -33.61
C LYS A 311 -15.78 -33.28 -32.68
N GLY A 312 -16.08 -32.13 -32.02
CA GLY A 312 -15.86 -31.95 -30.62
C GLY A 312 -14.55 -31.34 -30.13
N ALA A 313 -14.55 -29.98 -29.96
CA ALA A 313 -13.81 -29.31 -28.92
C ALA A 313 -14.64 -28.12 -28.40
N PRO A 314 -14.59 -27.77 -27.10
CA PRO A 314 -15.56 -26.86 -26.49
C PRO A 314 -15.28 -25.39 -26.78
N GLY A 315 -16.34 -24.66 -27.12
CA GLY A 315 -16.64 -23.31 -26.77
C GLY A 315 -15.72 -22.19 -27.20
N LYS A 316 -15.67 -21.83 -28.51
CA LYS A 316 -15.49 -20.43 -28.91
C LYS A 316 -16.86 -19.76 -28.91
N GLU A 317 -17.19 -19.08 -27.81
CA GLU A 317 -18.34 -18.19 -27.73
C GLU A 317 -18.20 -17.11 -28.81
N ARG A 318 -19.16 -17.04 -29.69
CA ARG A 318 -19.19 -16.03 -30.79
C ARG A 318 -19.43 -14.68 -30.16
N ARG A 319 -18.42 -13.82 -30.13
CA ARG A 319 -18.51 -12.42 -29.74
C ARG A 319 -19.62 -11.73 -30.50
N ARG A 320 -20.60 -11.14 -29.80
CA ARG A 320 -21.84 -10.60 -30.37
C ARG A 320 -21.72 -9.19 -30.95
N ALA A 321 -20.61 -8.45 -30.72
CA ALA A 321 -20.43 -7.07 -31.19
C ALA A 321 -18.96 -6.77 -31.58
N PRO A 322 -18.73 -5.90 -32.61
CA PRO A 322 -17.40 -5.42 -32.96
C PRO A 322 -16.80 -4.62 -31.77
N ARG A 323 -15.48 -4.73 -31.59
CA ARG A 323 -14.73 -4.02 -30.58
C ARG A 323 -13.73 -3.04 -31.16
N ALA A 324 -13.73 -1.81 -30.66
CA ALA A 324 -12.69 -0.82 -30.92
C ALA A 324 -11.55 -0.97 -29.97
N LYS A 325 -10.31 -0.85 -30.46
CA LYS A 325 -9.14 -0.63 -29.59
C LYS A 325 -9.15 0.83 -29.20
N VAL A 326 -9.16 1.10 -27.92
CA VAL A 326 -9.21 2.46 -27.34
C VAL A 326 -8.16 2.58 -26.24
N ASN A 327 -7.85 3.80 -25.85
CA ASN A 327 -7.07 4.09 -24.64
C ASN A 327 -7.78 5.23 -23.91
N ILE A 328 -8.73 4.86 -23.05
CA ILE A 328 -9.61 5.81 -22.37
C ILE A 328 -9.43 5.62 -20.87
N ARG A 329 -9.19 6.71 -20.17
CA ARG A 329 -9.23 6.70 -18.72
C ARG A 329 -10.64 6.41 -18.22
N ALA A 330 -10.73 5.63 -17.16
CA ALA A 330 -11.97 5.31 -16.49
C ALA A 330 -11.80 5.36 -14.97
N ARG A 331 -12.92 5.55 -14.28
CA ARG A 331 -13.03 5.28 -12.85
C ARG A 331 -14.01 4.13 -12.69
N TRP A 332 -13.71 3.23 -11.79
CA TRP A 332 -14.63 2.16 -11.45
C TRP A 332 -14.78 2.02 -9.95
N GLU A 333 -15.96 1.61 -9.52
CA GLU A 333 -16.34 1.41 -8.13
C GLU A 333 -16.96 0.03 -7.99
N GLY A 334 -16.37 -0.80 -7.14
CA GLY A 334 -16.84 -2.14 -6.78
C GLY A 334 -16.86 -2.32 -5.26
N ASP A 335 -17.05 -3.54 -4.78
CA ASP A 335 -17.14 -3.88 -3.35
C ASP A 335 -15.89 -3.43 -2.54
N LEU A 336 -14.74 -3.31 -3.17
CA LEU A 336 -13.46 -2.94 -2.54
C LEU A 336 -13.09 -1.46 -2.70
N GLY A 337 -14.01 -0.60 -3.17
CA GLY A 337 -13.85 0.85 -3.31
C GLY A 337 -13.68 1.33 -4.75
N GLN A 338 -13.37 2.63 -4.89
CA GLN A 338 -13.23 3.33 -6.16
C GLN A 338 -11.76 3.39 -6.59
N ARG A 339 -11.49 3.14 -7.90
CA ARG A 339 -10.14 3.20 -8.48
C ARG A 339 -10.16 3.81 -9.88
N THR A 340 -9.00 4.35 -10.28
CA THR A 340 -8.76 4.75 -11.68
C THR A 340 -8.18 3.59 -12.48
N ALA A 341 -8.49 3.54 -13.76
CA ALA A 341 -8.08 2.50 -14.69
C ALA A 341 -8.03 3.00 -16.11
N ASP A 342 -7.48 2.19 -17.02
CA ASP A 342 -7.52 2.44 -18.47
C ASP A 342 -8.35 1.37 -19.17
N VAL A 343 -9.23 1.79 -20.07
CA VAL A 343 -10.01 0.89 -20.93
C VAL A 343 -9.30 0.76 -22.26
N THR A 344 -8.91 -0.47 -22.62
CA THR A 344 -8.12 -0.75 -23.83
C THR A 344 -8.91 -1.38 -24.96
N SER A 345 -10.08 -1.94 -24.67
CA SER A 345 -10.96 -2.56 -25.63
C SER A 345 -12.41 -2.29 -25.25
N LEU A 346 -13.16 -1.67 -26.14
CA LEU A 346 -14.54 -1.23 -25.90
C LEU A 346 -15.48 -1.71 -27.02
N SER A 347 -16.66 -2.15 -26.63
CA SER A 347 -17.76 -2.52 -27.53
C SER A 347 -19.08 -2.05 -26.95
N LYS A 348 -20.16 -2.16 -27.71
CA LYS A 348 -21.54 -1.84 -27.26
C LYS A 348 -21.96 -2.67 -26.02
N THR A 349 -21.39 -3.84 -25.80
CA THR A 349 -21.84 -4.78 -24.75
C THR A 349 -20.84 -4.98 -23.62
N GLY A 350 -19.65 -4.36 -23.69
CA GLY A 350 -18.66 -4.51 -22.64
C GLY A 350 -17.29 -3.96 -23.01
N CYS A 351 -16.40 -3.95 -22.05
CA CYS A 351 -15.04 -3.45 -22.21
C CYS A 351 -14.03 -4.33 -21.48
N PHE A 352 -12.74 -4.05 -21.71
CA PHE A 352 -11.64 -4.59 -20.93
C PHE A 352 -10.96 -3.44 -20.18
N VAL A 353 -10.82 -3.60 -18.87
CA VAL A 353 -10.29 -2.61 -17.94
C VAL A 353 -8.92 -3.06 -17.46
N LEU A 354 -7.89 -2.24 -17.68
CA LEU A 354 -6.57 -2.42 -17.11
C LEU A 354 -6.54 -1.77 -15.71
N SER A 355 -6.46 -2.58 -14.69
CA SER A 355 -6.41 -2.12 -13.30
C SER A 355 -5.76 -3.17 -12.42
N GLY A 356 -4.85 -2.77 -11.54
CA GLY A 356 -4.29 -3.63 -10.49
C GLY A 356 -5.25 -3.92 -9.33
N GLY A 357 -6.53 -3.56 -9.45
CA GLY A 357 -7.56 -3.83 -8.45
C GLY A 357 -8.03 -5.27 -8.49
N LYS A 358 -8.20 -5.89 -7.32
CA LYS A 358 -8.86 -7.19 -7.21
C LYS A 358 -10.37 -7.01 -7.36
N VAL A 359 -10.98 -7.79 -8.22
CA VAL A 359 -12.43 -7.90 -8.42
C VAL A 359 -12.82 -9.37 -8.30
N ARG A 360 -14.10 -9.65 -8.22
CA ARG A 360 -14.62 -11.02 -8.23
C ARG A 360 -15.49 -11.23 -9.46
N THR A 361 -15.37 -12.38 -10.11
CA THR A 361 -16.30 -12.77 -11.19
C THR A 361 -17.75 -12.67 -10.71
N LYS A 362 -18.62 -12.03 -11.51
CA LYS A 362 -20.02 -11.65 -11.19
C LYS A 362 -20.18 -10.47 -10.22
N GLU A 363 -19.12 -9.80 -9.82
CA GLU A 363 -19.23 -8.54 -9.09
C GLU A 363 -19.84 -7.47 -9.98
N LEU A 364 -20.77 -6.68 -9.42
CA LEU A 364 -21.37 -5.55 -10.13
C LEU A 364 -20.52 -4.30 -9.89
N ILE A 365 -20.07 -3.70 -10.98
CA ILE A 365 -19.19 -2.54 -10.98
C ILE A 365 -19.88 -1.34 -11.63
N ARG A 366 -19.73 -0.18 -10.98
CA ARG A 366 -20.07 1.12 -11.58
C ARG A 366 -18.83 1.62 -12.31
N LEU A 367 -18.95 1.81 -13.64
CA LEU A 367 -17.87 2.28 -14.51
C LEU A 367 -18.19 3.67 -15.03
N GLU A 368 -17.25 4.58 -14.88
CA GLU A 368 -17.29 5.94 -15.43
C GLU A 368 -16.19 6.07 -16.49
N LEU A 369 -16.57 6.17 -17.76
CA LEU A 369 -15.64 6.38 -18.89
C LEU A 369 -15.37 7.87 -19.07
N LEU A 370 -14.11 8.29 -18.94
CA LEU A 370 -13.68 9.68 -19.07
C LEU A 370 -13.30 9.96 -20.53
N LEU A 371 -14.23 10.48 -21.33
CA LEU A 371 -13.99 10.83 -22.73
C LEU A 371 -13.16 12.12 -22.83
N PRO A 372 -12.27 12.27 -23.85
CA PRO A 372 -11.35 13.40 -23.97
C PRO A 372 -12.02 14.78 -24.07
N ASP A 373 -13.18 14.87 -24.72
CA ASP A 373 -13.84 16.12 -25.06
C ASP A 373 -15.34 16.15 -24.69
N ASP A 374 -15.77 15.26 -23.79
CA ASP A 374 -17.19 15.10 -23.45
C ASP A 374 -17.40 14.79 -21.97
N GLU A 375 -18.66 14.89 -21.52
CA GLU A 375 -19.02 14.47 -20.16
C GLU A 375 -18.79 12.96 -19.97
N PRO A 376 -18.42 12.51 -18.77
CA PRO A 376 -18.22 11.09 -18.48
C PRO A 376 -19.46 10.25 -18.80
N ILE A 377 -19.26 9.02 -19.29
CA ILE A 377 -20.34 8.05 -19.52
C ILE A 377 -20.41 7.10 -18.33
N LEU A 378 -21.56 7.01 -17.69
CA LEU A 378 -21.83 6.17 -16.54
C LEU A 378 -22.50 4.86 -16.94
N LEU A 379 -21.88 3.73 -16.61
CA LEU A 379 -22.33 2.39 -16.96
C LEU A 379 -22.33 1.48 -15.73
N TRP A 380 -23.30 0.58 -15.65
CA TRP A 380 -23.24 -0.55 -14.75
C TRP A 380 -22.80 -1.79 -15.51
N ALA A 381 -21.89 -2.56 -14.94
CA ALA A 381 -21.30 -3.71 -15.59
C ALA A 381 -21.02 -4.83 -14.61
N GLU A 382 -21.09 -6.06 -15.09
CA GLU A 382 -20.74 -7.27 -14.33
C GLU A 382 -19.35 -7.76 -14.78
N VAL A 383 -18.51 -8.17 -13.85
CA VAL A 383 -17.21 -8.81 -14.11
C VAL A 383 -17.44 -10.20 -14.69
N VAL A 384 -17.04 -10.41 -15.93
CA VAL A 384 -17.21 -11.71 -16.62
C VAL A 384 -15.95 -12.56 -16.66
N GLU A 385 -14.78 -11.94 -16.57
CA GLU A 385 -13.49 -12.64 -16.59
C GLU A 385 -12.44 -11.80 -15.88
N GLU A 386 -11.65 -12.43 -15.02
CA GLU A 386 -10.48 -11.85 -14.38
C GLU A 386 -9.24 -12.27 -15.17
N ALA A 387 -8.40 -11.31 -15.53
CA ALA A 387 -7.09 -11.57 -16.12
C ALA A 387 -6.05 -11.26 -15.05
N ASP A 388 -5.52 -12.30 -14.40
CA ASP A 388 -4.59 -12.22 -13.29
C ASP A 388 -3.58 -11.08 -13.42
N GLU A 389 -3.58 -10.16 -12.44
CA GLU A 389 -2.69 -9.00 -12.27
C GLU A 389 -2.73 -7.91 -13.38
N ILE A 390 -3.45 -8.13 -14.47
CA ILE A 390 -3.48 -7.21 -15.62
C ILE A 390 -4.78 -6.37 -15.64
N GLY A 391 -5.90 -6.99 -15.29
CA GLY A 391 -7.21 -6.34 -15.37
C GLY A 391 -8.37 -7.32 -15.43
N PHE A 392 -9.52 -6.86 -15.91
CA PHE A 392 -10.73 -7.67 -15.96
C PHE A 392 -11.65 -7.25 -17.12
N ALA A 393 -12.44 -8.20 -17.58
CA ALA A 393 -13.46 -7.98 -18.60
C ALA A 393 -14.80 -7.67 -17.96
N LEU A 394 -15.47 -6.65 -18.47
CA LEU A 394 -16.79 -6.20 -18.04
C LEU A 394 -17.83 -6.43 -19.13
N GLN A 395 -19.00 -6.89 -18.74
CA GLN A 395 -20.21 -6.91 -19.53
C GLN A 395 -21.18 -5.86 -18.99
N PHE A 396 -21.64 -4.94 -19.85
CA PHE A 396 -22.60 -3.92 -19.44
C PHE A 396 -23.95 -4.53 -19.15
N THR A 397 -24.52 -4.19 -17.98
CA THR A 397 -25.79 -4.73 -17.49
C THR A 397 -26.93 -3.72 -17.60
N SER A 398 -26.65 -2.44 -17.30
CA SER A 398 -27.61 -1.36 -17.45
C SER A 398 -26.90 -0.01 -17.65
N ALA A 399 -27.54 0.86 -18.42
CA ALA A 399 -27.19 2.27 -18.57
C ALA A 399 -28.44 3.03 -18.96
N GLU A 400 -28.46 4.34 -18.76
CA GLU A 400 -29.51 5.20 -19.29
C GLU A 400 -29.47 5.23 -20.85
N GLU A 401 -30.61 5.38 -21.49
CA GLU A 401 -30.68 5.40 -22.95
C GLU A 401 -29.78 6.48 -23.57
N ALA A 402 -29.68 7.63 -22.91
CA ALA A 402 -28.81 8.74 -23.32
C ALA A 402 -27.32 8.34 -23.29
N GLU A 403 -26.89 7.63 -22.23
CA GLU A 403 -25.52 7.16 -22.03
C GLU A 403 -25.13 6.10 -23.07
N MET A 404 -26.05 5.19 -23.39
CA MET A 404 -25.85 4.18 -24.43
C MET A 404 -25.75 4.81 -25.83
N ALA A 405 -26.55 5.84 -26.13
CA ALA A 405 -26.48 6.56 -27.40
C ALA A 405 -25.12 7.27 -27.56
N ARG A 406 -24.60 7.90 -26.48
CA ARG A 406 -23.29 8.55 -26.46
C ARG A 406 -22.16 7.53 -26.64
N LEU A 407 -22.25 6.37 -25.98
CA LEU A 407 -21.30 5.28 -26.14
C LEU A 407 -21.26 4.77 -27.60
N GLU A 408 -22.42 4.59 -28.22
CA GLU A 408 -22.52 4.17 -29.64
C GLU A 408 -21.91 5.20 -30.60
N GLN A 409 -22.18 6.49 -30.37
CA GLN A 409 -21.61 7.57 -31.17
C GLN A 409 -20.08 7.60 -31.08
N PHE A 410 -19.55 7.45 -29.85
CA PHE A 410 -18.11 7.38 -29.59
C PHE A 410 -17.49 6.16 -30.30
N LEU A 411 -18.09 4.98 -30.17
CA LEU A 411 -17.62 3.76 -30.84
C LEU A 411 -17.62 3.87 -32.37
N GLN A 412 -18.63 4.50 -32.98
CA GLN A 412 -18.65 4.75 -34.41
C GLN A 412 -17.48 5.63 -34.86
N LYS A 413 -17.17 6.67 -34.10
CA LYS A 413 -16.00 7.54 -34.34
C LYS A 413 -14.68 6.74 -34.27
N CYS A 414 -14.47 5.95 -33.22
CA CYS A 414 -13.27 5.13 -33.07
C CYS A 414 -13.11 4.04 -34.13
N LEU A 415 -14.20 3.45 -34.61
CA LEU A 415 -14.16 2.43 -35.66
C LEU A 415 -13.92 3.03 -37.06
N SER A 416 -14.36 4.26 -37.31
CA SER A 416 -14.11 4.97 -38.57
C SER A 416 -12.67 5.51 -38.68
N GLU A 417 -12.04 5.85 -37.57
CA GLU A 417 -10.64 6.32 -37.52
C GLU A 417 -9.61 5.18 -37.59
N ASN A 418 -10.02 3.93 -37.35
CA ASN A 418 -9.17 2.73 -37.40
C ASN A 418 -9.41 1.86 -38.65
N SER A 419 -10.19 2.34 -39.65
CA SER A 419 -10.41 1.73 -40.98
C SER A 419 -9.60 2.46 -42.04
#